data_50e97662187b8c847e0ca8bf6169a6b1
#
_entry.id   50e97662187b8c847e0ca8bf6169a6b1
#
_cell.length_a   1.000
_cell.length_b   1.000
_cell.length_c   1.000
_cell.angle_alpha   90.00
_cell.angle_beta   90.00
_cell.angle_gamma   90.00
#
_symmetry.space_group_name_H-M   'P 1'
#
loop_
_entity.id
_entity.type
_entity.pdbx_description
1 polymer ?
#
loop_
_entity_poly.entity_id
_entity_poly.type
_entity_poly.pdbx_seq_one_letter_code
_entity_poly.pdbx_strand_id
1 'polypeptide(L)'
;MAEPRRILILDEVEAKPGMASAVRDAYRQDYIPGAKARGMVLEHAWQHPPAIEISELPATLFWLWSVEGEAGWWKQRLSRKDDGSDEREDKLAFWQSIAPLTLGRKRRMLTDQPGDA
;
A
#
# COMPACT_ATOMS: atom_id res chain seq x y z
N MET A 1 -10.98 -26.06 -14.02
CA MET A 1 -11.39 -24.68 -13.79
C MET A 1 -10.17 -23.87 -13.40
N ALA A 2 -9.91 -22.79 -14.11
CA ALA A 2 -8.76 -21.97 -13.80
C ALA A 2 -8.97 -21.22 -12.49
N GLU A 3 -7.94 -21.13 -11.67
CA GLU A 3 -8.00 -20.33 -10.45
C GLU A 3 -8.11 -18.85 -10.82
N PRO A 4 -8.75 -18.03 -9.97
CA PRO A 4 -8.78 -16.59 -10.19
C PRO A 4 -7.36 -16.05 -10.26
N ARG A 5 -7.17 -15.08 -11.16
CA ARG A 5 -5.88 -14.43 -11.30
C ARG A 5 -5.55 -13.66 -10.03
N ARG A 6 -4.35 -13.88 -9.53
CA ARG A 6 -3.86 -13.16 -8.36
C ARG A 6 -3.54 -11.72 -8.76
N ILE A 7 -4.04 -10.77 -7.99
CA ILE A 7 -3.71 -9.37 -8.19
C ILE A 7 -3.00 -8.87 -6.95
N LEU A 8 -1.86 -8.25 -7.18
CA LEU A 8 -1.02 -7.70 -6.14
C LEU A 8 -0.97 -6.18 -6.28
N ILE A 9 -0.91 -5.50 -5.16
CA ILE A 9 -0.75 -4.06 -5.11
C ILE A 9 0.52 -3.77 -4.34
N LEU A 10 1.49 -3.15 -5.00
CA LEU A 10 2.77 -2.81 -4.38
C LEU A 10 2.82 -1.29 -4.15
N ASP A 11 2.88 -0.90 -2.89
CA ASP A 11 3.10 0.48 -2.51
C ASP A 11 4.58 0.70 -2.25
N GLU A 12 5.17 1.69 -2.91
CA GLU A 12 6.55 2.11 -2.70
C GLU A 12 6.54 3.56 -2.24
N VAL A 13 7.08 3.81 -1.05
CA VAL A 13 7.11 5.16 -0.49
C VAL A 13 8.55 5.50 -0.13
N GLU A 14 9.09 6.54 -0.76
CA GLU A 14 10.42 7.03 -0.45
C GLU A 14 10.32 8.09 0.64
N ALA A 15 10.78 7.74 1.83
CA ALA A 15 10.75 8.63 2.98
C ALA A 15 11.96 9.57 2.94
N LYS A 16 11.77 10.82 3.35
CA LYS A 16 12.88 11.76 3.52
C LYS A 16 13.86 11.22 4.55
N PRO A 17 15.13 11.66 4.50
CA PRO A 17 16.12 11.26 5.50
C PRO A 17 15.59 11.45 6.93
N GLY A 18 15.71 10.40 7.74
CA GLY A 18 15.26 10.39 9.12
C GLY A 18 13.76 10.21 9.33
N MET A 19 12.97 10.10 8.25
CA MET A 19 11.50 10.06 8.36
C MET A 19 10.90 8.66 8.15
N ALA A 20 11.70 7.63 7.89
CA ALA A 20 11.19 6.31 7.59
C ALA A 20 10.32 5.75 8.71
N SER A 21 10.73 5.90 9.97
CA SER A 21 9.94 5.42 11.10
C SER A 21 8.59 6.11 11.19
N ALA A 22 8.56 7.42 10.97
CA ALA A 22 7.31 8.18 11.02
C ALA A 22 6.37 7.75 9.89
N VAL A 23 6.89 7.54 8.69
CA VAL A 23 6.09 7.06 7.55
C VAL A 23 5.55 5.66 7.84
N ARG A 24 6.41 4.76 8.32
CA ARG A 24 6.03 3.40 8.65
C ARG A 24 4.91 3.35 9.69
N ASP A 25 5.06 4.15 10.75
CA ASP A 25 4.06 4.18 11.82
C ASP A 25 2.73 4.75 11.33
N ALA A 26 2.77 5.83 10.53
CA ALA A 26 1.56 6.41 9.95
C ALA A 26 0.83 5.41 9.04
N TYR A 27 1.57 4.70 8.20
CA TYR A 27 0.98 3.69 7.31
C TYR A 27 0.32 2.58 8.12
N ARG A 28 0.98 2.11 9.17
CA ARG A 28 0.47 1.05 10.03
C ARG A 28 -0.78 1.48 10.79
N GLN A 29 -0.82 2.69 11.29
CA GLN A 29 -1.92 3.16 12.12
C GLN A 29 -3.11 3.65 11.29
N ASP A 30 -2.84 4.33 10.20
CA ASP A 30 -3.88 5.07 9.49
C ASP A 30 -4.28 4.46 8.15
N TYR A 31 -3.45 3.59 7.56
CA TYR A 31 -3.74 2.99 6.27
C TYR A 31 -4.08 1.49 6.35
N ILE A 32 -3.28 0.71 7.07
CA ILE A 32 -3.43 -0.75 7.10
C ILE A 32 -4.81 -1.19 7.57
N PRO A 33 -5.39 -0.63 8.66
CA PRO A 33 -6.70 -1.11 9.12
C PRO A 33 -7.79 -0.94 8.08
N GLY A 34 -7.82 0.19 7.39
CA GLY A 34 -8.81 0.44 6.33
C GLY A 34 -8.62 -0.49 5.14
N ALA A 35 -7.38 -0.73 4.74
CA ALA A 35 -7.07 -1.65 3.63
C ALA A 35 -7.55 -3.06 3.96
N LYS A 36 -7.28 -3.55 5.17
CA LYS A 36 -7.74 -4.87 5.61
C LYS A 36 -9.27 -4.95 5.63
N ALA A 37 -9.92 -3.89 6.08
CA ALA A 37 -11.38 -3.83 6.10
C ALA A 37 -11.97 -3.91 4.69
N ARG A 38 -11.24 -3.45 3.67
CA ARG A 38 -11.66 -3.56 2.27
C ARG A 38 -11.35 -4.92 1.64
N GLY A 39 -10.81 -5.86 2.40
CA GLY A 39 -10.51 -7.19 1.91
C GLY A 39 -9.10 -7.37 1.37
N MET A 40 -8.23 -6.40 1.56
CA MET A 40 -6.83 -6.53 1.16
C MET A 40 -6.05 -7.33 2.20
N VAL A 41 -5.12 -8.15 1.74
CA VAL A 41 -4.25 -8.95 2.61
C VAL A 41 -2.83 -8.43 2.47
N LEU A 42 -2.21 -8.06 3.59
CA LEU A 42 -0.82 -7.61 3.58
C LEU A 42 0.09 -8.84 3.53
N GLU A 43 0.79 -8.99 2.42
CA GLU A 43 1.68 -10.15 2.19
C GLU A 43 3.07 -9.90 2.73
N HIS A 44 3.63 -8.72 2.47
CA HIS A 44 4.99 -8.37 2.89
C HIS A 44 5.11 -6.88 3.14
N ALA A 45 6.03 -6.54 4.05
CA ALA A 45 6.48 -5.19 4.28
C ALA A 45 8.00 -5.20 4.25
N TRP A 46 8.59 -4.44 3.33
CA TRP A 46 10.05 -4.42 3.11
C TRP A 46 10.58 -3.00 3.15
N GLN A 47 11.90 -2.90 3.26
CA GLN A 47 12.55 -1.59 3.17
C GLN A 47 13.88 -1.66 2.44
N HIS A 48 14.29 -0.55 1.87
CA HIS A 48 15.61 -0.35 1.26
C HIS A 48 16.19 0.97 1.76
N PRO A 49 17.41 1.00 2.28
CA PRO A 49 18.32 -0.13 2.48
C PRO A 49 17.85 -1.05 3.61
N PRO A 50 18.37 -2.31 3.67
CA PRO A 50 17.89 -3.30 4.66
C PRO A 50 18.43 -3.07 6.07
N ALA A 51 19.31 -2.11 6.23
CA ALA A 51 19.94 -1.80 7.50
C ALA A 51 19.05 -0.87 8.34
N ILE A 52 19.46 -0.65 9.59
CA ILE A 52 18.85 0.33 10.48
C ILE A 52 18.83 1.69 9.80
N GLU A 53 17.74 2.44 10.03
CA GLU A 53 17.54 3.76 9.46
C GLU A 53 18.78 4.65 9.64
N ILE A 54 19.23 5.19 8.52
CA ILE A 54 20.34 6.15 8.50
C ILE A 54 19.72 7.54 8.32
N SER A 55 19.90 8.40 9.33
CA SER A 55 19.22 9.69 9.36
C SER A 55 19.61 10.63 8.23
N GLU A 56 20.72 10.37 7.56
CA GLU A 56 21.22 11.22 6.47
C GLU A 56 20.78 10.74 5.08
N LEU A 57 20.20 9.56 4.99
CA LEU A 57 19.81 8.97 3.71
C LEU A 57 18.31 8.70 3.65
N PRO A 58 17.71 8.86 2.48
CA PRO A 58 16.33 8.46 2.31
C PRO A 58 16.20 6.96 2.37
N ALA A 59 15.05 6.47 2.76
CA ALA A 59 14.74 5.04 2.77
C ALA A 59 13.46 4.81 1.98
N THR A 60 13.41 3.71 1.22
CA THR A 60 12.19 3.33 0.51
C THR A 60 11.51 2.21 1.26
N LEU A 61 10.23 2.40 1.53
CA LEU A 61 9.39 1.42 2.20
C LEU A 61 8.47 0.77 1.19
N PHE A 62 8.28 -0.54 1.31
CA PHE A 62 7.48 -1.34 0.39
C PHE A 62 6.44 -2.10 1.16
N TRP A 63 5.19 -2.05 0.70
CA TRP A 63 4.12 -2.89 1.22
C TRP A 63 3.47 -3.63 0.06
N LEU A 64 3.46 -4.94 0.15
CA LEU A 64 2.86 -5.79 -0.87
C LEU A 64 1.54 -6.33 -0.35
N TRP A 65 0.48 -6.01 -1.08
CA TRP A 65 -0.87 -6.45 -0.78
C TRP A 65 -1.35 -7.42 -1.84
N SER A 66 -2.29 -8.28 -1.48
CA SER A 66 -3.02 -9.10 -2.44
C SER A 66 -4.51 -8.86 -2.29
N VAL A 67 -5.22 -9.07 -3.40
CA VAL A 67 -6.68 -9.06 -3.42
C VAL A 67 -7.14 -10.27 -4.20
N GLU A 68 -8.34 -10.73 -3.92
CA GLU A 68 -8.88 -11.95 -4.52
C GLU A 68 -9.46 -11.65 -5.91
N GLY A 69 -8.64 -11.83 -6.93
CA GLY A 69 -9.03 -11.68 -8.32
C GLY A 69 -9.52 -10.28 -8.66
N GLU A 70 -10.12 -10.14 -9.83
CA GLU A 70 -10.69 -8.88 -10.27
C GLU A 70 -11.81 -8.40 -9.34
N ALA A 71 -12.63 -9.34 -8.86
CA ALA A 71 -13.72 -8.99 -7.95
C ALA A 71 -13.19 -8.34 -6.66
N GLY A 72 -12.13 -8.91 -6.08
CA GLY A 72 -11.50 -8.35 -4.90
C GLY A 72 -10.88 -6.99 -5.16
N TRP A 73 -10.27 -6.82 -6.33
CA TRP A 73 -9.68 -5.53 -6.71
C TRP A 73 -10.76 -4.44 -6.82
N TRP A 74 -11.86 -4.73 -7.49
CA TRP A 74 -12.96 -3.79 -7.60
C TRP A 74 -13.58 -3.48 -6.25
N LYS A 75 -13.73 -4.50 -5.40
CA LYS A 75 -14.26 -4.31 -4.06
C LYS A 75 -13.48 -3.30 -3.26
N GLN A 76 -12.13 -3.42 -3.23
CA GLN A 76 -11.31 -2.48 -2.47
C GLN A 76 -11.27 -1.09 -3.10
N ARG A 77 -11.39 -1.01 -4.43
CA ARG A 77 -11.35 0.28 -5.13
C ARG A 77 -12.66 1.05 -4.98
N LEU A 78 -13.78 0.35 -4.94
CA LEU A 78 -15.10 0.95 -4.89
C LEU A 78 -15.75 0.88 -3.52
N SER A 79 -14.98 0.55 -2.48
CA SER A 79 -15.55 0.41 -1.14
C SER A 79 -16.12 1.73 -0.63
N ARG A 80 -17.18 1.60 0.16
CA ARG A 80 -17.88 2.73 0.73
C ARG A 80 -17.97 2.58 2.24
N LYS A 81 -18.09 3.70 2.92
CA LYS A 81 -18.32 3.72 4.36
C LYS A 81 -19.77 3.36 4.67
N ASP A 82 -20.06 3.11 5.95
CA ASP A 82 -21.39 2.76 6.41
C ASP A 82 -22.42 3.85 6.08
N ASP A 83 -22.00 5.10 6.00
CA ASP A 83 -22.87 6.22 5.64
C ASP A 83 -23.07 6.38 4.12
N GLY A 84 -22.51 5.47 3.34
CA GLY A 84 -22.60 5.51 1.89
C GLY A 84 -21.57 6.37 1.18
N SER A 85 -20.73 7.09 1.92
CA SER A 85 -19.70 7.93 1.31
C SER A 85 -18.53 7.07 0.80
N ASP A 86 -17.78 7.62 -0.17
CA ASP A 86 -16.67 6.94 -0.80
C ASP A 86 -15.42 7.05 0.07
N GLU A 87 -14.72 5.94 0.27
CA GLU A 87 -13.48 5.92 1.04
C GLU A 87 -12.30 6.56 0.32
N ARG A 88 -12.46 6.98 -0.95
CA ARG A 88 -11.36 7.61 -1.68
C ARG A 88 -10.86 8.89 -1.02
N GLU A 89 -11.75 9.64 -0.38
CA GLU A 89 -11.36 10.86 0.32
C GLU A 89 -10.45 10.55 1.51
N ASP A 90 -10.74 9.48 2.25
CA ASP A 90 -9.91 9.08 3.39
C ASP A 90 -8.54 8.60 2.92
N LYS A 91 -8.50 7.85 1.82
CA LYS A 91 -7.22 7.41 1.25
C LYS A 91 -6.39 8.61 0.81
N LEU A 92 -7.02 9.57 0.12
CA LEU A 92 -6.33 10.77 -0.32
C LEU A 92 -5.84 11.59 0.87
N ALA A 93 -6.67 11.74 1.90
CA ALA A 93 -6.29 12.46 3.11
C ALA A 93 -5.08 11.80 3.79
N PHE A 94 -5.04 10.47 3.84
CA PHE A 94 -3.88 9.76 4.37
C PHE A 94 -2.61 10.11 3.58
N TRP A 95 -2.66 9.97 2.24
CA TRP A 95 -1.48 10.25 1.41
C TRP A 95 -1.04 11.71 1.53
N GLN A 96 -1.99 12.63 1.63
CA GLN A 96 -1.66 14.03 1.85
C GLN A 96 -1.02 14.28 3.21
N SER A 97 -1.45 13.54 4.23
CA SER A 97 -0.91 13.69 5.59
C SER A 97 0.56 13.32 5.69
N ILE A 98 1.02 12.34 4.90
CA ILE A 98 2.42 11.90 4.93
C ILE A 98 3.27 12.56 3.84
N ALA A 99 2.66 13.31 2.94
CA ALA A 99 3.41 13.94 1.85
C ALA A 99 4.61 14.75 2.32
N PRO A 100 4.52 15.55 3.42
CA PRO A 100 5.68 16.29 3.91
C PRO A 100 6.84 15.41 4.38
N LEU A 101 6.58 14.13 4.68
CA LEU A 101 7.59 13.20 5.16
C LEU A 101 8.23 12.40 4.04
N THR A 102 7.74 12.56 2.81
CA THR A 102 8.14 11.70 1.70
C THR A 102 8.75 12.50 0.55
N LEU A 103 9.60 11.83 -0.23
CA LEU A 103 10.15 12.36 -1.48
C LEU A 103 9.31 11.93 -2.67
N GLY A 104 8.55 10.86 -2.54
CA GLY A 104 7.70 10.37 -3.60
C GLY A 104 7.07 9.04 -3.23
N ARG A 105 6.08 8.64 -4.01
CA ARG A 105 5.44 7.34 -3.83
C ARG A 105 4.98 6.80 -5.18
N LYS A 106 4.92 5.47 -5.26
CA LYS A 106 4.42 4.77 -6.44
C LYS A 106 3.51 3.63 -5.98
N ARG A 107 2.48 3.37 -6.76
CA ARG A 107 1.65 2.18 -6.57
C ARG A 107 1.62 1.41 -7.87
N ARG A 108 1.96 0.13 -7.80
CA ARG A 108 1.94 -0.77 -8.95
C ARG A 108 0.89 -1.84 -8.74
N MET A 109 0.12 -2.10 -9.79
CA MET A 109 -0.79 -3.24 -9.82
C MET A 109 -0.11 -4.35 -10.60
N LEU A 110 0.04 -5.50 -9.97
CA LEU A 110 0.79 -6.61 -10.53
C LEU A 110 -0.11 -7.82 -10.63
N THR A 111 0.13 -8.66 -11.62
CA THR A 111 -0.51 -9.95 -11.73
C THR A 111 0.50 -10.93 -12.32
N ASP A 112 0.22 -12.21 -12.18
CA ASP A 112 1.07 -13.23 -12.79
C ASP A 112 1.05 -13.06 -14.31
N GLN A 113 2.23 -13.22 -14.94
CA GLN A 113 2.30 -13.18 -16.39
C GLN A 113 1.45 -14.30 -17.00
N PRO A 114 0.81 -14.06 -18.13
CA PRO A 114 0.06 -15.13 -18.77
C PRO A 114 1.01 -16.23 -19.23
N GLY A 115 0.53 -17.47 -19.17
CA GLY A 115 1.33 -18.63 -19.52
C GLY A 115 2.18 -19.12 -18.36
N ASP A 116 3.23 -19.83 -18.70
CA ASP A 116 4.07 -20.56 -17.74
C ASP A 116 5.31 -19.75 -17.38
N ALA A 117 5.13 -18.54 -16.99
CA ALA A 117 6.26 -17.67 -16.63
C ALA A 117 7.13 -18.30 -15.55
#